data_d93f855388c332002d49dd8f18eb17a0
#
_entry.id   d93f855388c332002d49dd8f18eb17a0
#
_cell.length_a   1.000
_cell.length_b   1.000
_cell.length_c   1.000
_cell.angle_alpha   90.00
_cell.angle_beta   90.00
_cell.angle_gamma   90.00
#
_symmetry.space_group_name_H-M   'P 1'
#
loop_
_entity.id
_entity.type
_entity.pdbx_description
1 polymer ?
#
loop_
_entity_poly.entity_id
_entity_poly.type
_entity_poly.pdbx_seq_one_letter_code
_entity_poly.pdbx_strand_id
1 'polypeptide(L)'
;RQRVSCRRFQETPIPREDIRRVVDLARFSPSWKNTQPVRYIVIDDPALKERMARECIPGQGFNTKTINRAAALAVIAYVPGLSGQGDAPLTESQAAGWEMFDAGIAAQTFCLAARDLGIGTCILGIFDAGAAGRLLELEGLRPACLIAMGYPEQWKNGPGRKETEELLSFR
;
A
#
# COMPACT_ATOMS: atom_id res chain seq x y z
N ARG A 1 13.49 0.53 12.11
CA ARG A 1 14.62 0.95 11.24
C ARG A 1 14.82 0.00 10.04
N GLN A 2 14.47 -1.28 10.15
CA GLN A 2 14.73 -2.32 9.14
C GLN A 2 13.76 -2.34 7.96
N ARG A 3 12.59 -1.66 8.03
CA ARG A 3 11.67 -1.57 6.90
C ARG A 3 12.29 -0.66 5.81
N VAL A 4 12.52 -1.22 4.64
CA VAL A 4 13.02 -0.53 3.44
C VAL A 4 12.18 -0.91 2.22
N SER A 5 12.16 -0.06 1.19
CA SER A 5 11.49 -0.39 -0.08
C SER A 5 12.28 -1.45 -0.82
N CYS A 6 11.70 -2.64 -0.94
CA CYS A 6 12.25 -3.77 -1.68
C CYS A 6 11.71 -3.79 -3.11
N ARG A 7 12.57 -3.96 -4.12
CA ARG A 7 12.22 -3.92 -5.55
C ARG A 7 12.78 -5.11 -6.34
N ARG A 8 13.46 -6.01 -5.64
CA ARG A 8 13.94 -7.27 -6.18
C ARG A 8 13.55 -8.38 -5.22
N PHE A 9 12.91 -9.38 -5.76
CA PHE A 9 12.29 -10.45 -5.02
C PHE A 9 12.72 -11.79 -5.58
N GLN A 10 12.76 -12.79 -4.71
CA GLN A 10 12.88 -14.19 -5.08
C GLN A 10 11.61 -14.64 -5.82
N GLU A 11 11.70 -15.67 -6.63
CA GLU A 11 10.55 -16.25 -7.34
C GLU A 11 9.61 -17.06 -6.41
N THR A 12 9.90 -17.11 -5.12
CA THR A 12 9.14 -17.84 -4.12
C THR A 12 7.79 -17.17 -3.88
N PRO A 13 6.65 -17.85 -4.06
CA PRO A 13 5.34 -17.29 -3.75
C PRO A 13 5.19 -17.08 -2.24
N ILE A 14 4.36 -16.10 -1.88
CA ILE A 14 3.99 -15.86 -0.49
C ILE A 14 2.76 -16.73 -0.18
N PRO A 15 2.79 -17.56 0.87
CA PRO A 15 1.60 -18.31 1.31
C PRO A 15 0.45 -17.34 1.62
N ARG A 16 -0.75 -17.66 1.17
CA ARG A 16 -1.96 -16.84 1.45
C ARG A 16 -2.20 -16.68 2.95
N GLU A 17 -1.79 -17.64 3.76
CA GLU A 17 -1.87 -17.56 5.21
C GLU A 17 -0.98 -16.44 5.77
N ASP A 18 0.23 -16.28 5.27
CA ASP A 18 1.10 -15.18 5.68
C ASP A 18 0.54 -13.82 5.25
N ILE A 19 -0.11 -13.76 4.07
CA ILE A 19 -0.83 -12.54 3.65
C ILE A 19 -1.99 -12.23 4.61
N ARG A 20 -2.75 -13.24 5.04
CA ARG A 20 -3.80 -13.06 6.06
C ARG A 20 -3.23 -12.53 7.37
N ARG A 21 -2.12 -13.09 7.86
CA ARG A 21 -1.45 -12.61 9.07
C ARG A 21 -1.01 -11.15 8.96
N VAL A 22 -0.50 -10.75 7.78
CA VAL A 22 -0.18 -9.33 7.51
C VAL A 22 -1.41 -8.44 7.64
N VAL A 23 -2.54 -8.85 7.05
CA VAL A 23 -3.80 -8.07 7.11
C VAL A 23 -4.38 -8.10 8.52
N ASP A 24 -4.29 -9.21 9.23
CA ASP A 24 -4.75 -9.33 10.62
C ASP A 24 -4.04 -8.35 11.56
N LEU A 25 -2.77 -8.05 11.31
CA LEU A 25 -2.05 -7.02 12.04
C LEU A 25 -2.39 -5.62 11.51
N ALA A 26 -2.46 -5.45 10.19
CA ALA A 26 -2.72 -4.16 9.57
C ALA A 26 -4.12 -3.60 9.85
N ARG A 27 -5.12 -4.44 10.08
CA ARG A 27 -6.50 -4.02 10.41
C ARG A 27 -6.63 -3.26 11.73
N PHE A 28 -5.62 -3.32 12.60
CA PHE A 28 -5.57 -2.52 13.84
C PHE A 28 -5.05 -1.09 13.62
N SER A 29 -4.80 -0.69 12.38
CA SER A 29 -4.49 0.70 12.05
C SER A 29 -5.63 1.61 12.50
N PRO A 30 -5.35 2.73 13.18
CA PRO A 30 -6.38 3.69 13.50
C PRO A 30 -6.95 4.32 12.23
N SER A 31 -8.20 4.75 12.31
CA SER A 31 -8.86 5.50 11.24
C SER A 31 -9.77 6.59 11.83
N TRP A 32 -10.17 7.54 11.02
CA TRP A 32 -11.11 8.59 11.41
C TRP A 32 -12.33 8.00 12.13
N LYS A 33 -12.58 8.40 13.39
CA LYS A 33 -13.69 7.90 14.22
C LYS A 33 -13.89 6.38 14.19
N ASN A 34 -12.84 5.62 13.94
CA ASN A 34 -12.84 4.17 13.77
C ASN A 34 -13.79 3.69 12.64
N THR A 35 -13.90 4.44 11.55
CA THR A 35 -14.75 4.09 10.40
C THR A 35 -14.21 2.92 9.59
N GLN A 36 -12.95 2.55 9.78
CA GLN A 36 -12.29 1.40 9.13
C GLN A 36 -12.52 1.37 7.60
N PRO A 37 -12.17 2.45 6.87
CA PRO A 37 -12.51 2.59 5.45
C PRO A 37 -11.67 1.70 4.54
N VAL A 38 -10.51 1.24 5.01
CA VAL A 38 -9.50 0.57 4.17
C VAL A 38 -9.90 -0.86 3.83
N ARG A 39 -9.59 -1.25 2.58
CA ARG A 39 -9.70 -2.60 2.04
C ARG A 39 -8.36 -3.02 1.43
N TYR A 40 -8.02 -4.27 1.58
CA TYR A 40 -6.79 -4.87 1.07
C TYR A 40 -7.16 -5.88 -0.02
N ILE A 41 -6.80 -5.60 -1.26
CA ILE A 41 -7.00 -6.49 -2.40
C ILE A 41 -5.62 -7.03 -2.81
N VAL A 42 -5.42 -8.34 -2.77
CA VAL A 42 -4.12 -8.93 -3.10
C VAL A 42 -4.23 -9.75 -4.36
N ILE A 43 -3.36 -9.45 -5.31
CA ILE A 43 -3.22 -10.12 -6.60
C ILE A 43 -2.01 -11.03 -6.50
N ASP A 44 -2.26 -12.34 -6.41
CA ASP A 44 -1.25 -13.40 -6.45
C ASP A 44 -1.29 -14.19 -7.78
N ASP A 45 -2.27 -13.91 -8.65
CA ASP A 45 -2.32 -14.42 -10.01
C ASP A 45 -1.30 -13.69 -10.90
N PRO A 46 -0.35 -14.40 -11.55
CA PRO A 46 0.67 -13.78 -12.37
C PRO A 46 0.14 -13.02 -13.59
N ALA A 47 -0.93 -13.54 -14.23
CA ALA A 47 -1.48 -12.92 -15.43
C ALA A 47 -2.19 -11.61 -15.09
N LEU A 48 -2.97 -11.59 -14.02
CA LEU A 48 -3.63 -10.35 -13.55
C LEU A 48 -2.59 -9.32 -13.06
N LYS A 49 -1.53 -9.76 -12.38
CA LYS A 49 -0.43 -8.88 -11.96
C LYS A 49 0.30 -8.26 -13.16
N GLU A 50 0.55 -9.04 -14.21
CA GLU A 50 1.14 -8.53 -15.45
C GLU A 50 0.21 -7.50 -16.13
N ARG A 51 -1.10 -7.78 -16.17
CA ARG A 51 -2.09 -6.82 -16.68
C ARG A 51 -2.07 -5.52 -15.86
N MET A 52 -2.05 -5.59 -14.54
CA MET A 52 -1.90 -4.41 -13.68
C MET A 52 -0.64 -3.60 -14.04
N ALA A 53 0.49 -4.28 -14.23
CA ALA A 53 1.75 -3.62 -14.58
C ALA A 53 1.71 -2.95 -15.97
N ARG A 54 1.00 -3.55 -16.94
CA ARG A 54 0.91 -3.05 -18.32
C ARG A 54 -0.16 -1.95 -18.48
N GLU A 55 -1.33 -2.15 -17.89
CA GLU A 55 -2.53 -1.35 -18.15
C GLU A 55 -2.68 -0.18 -17.15
N CYS A 56 -2.12 -0.31 -15.95
CA CYS A 56 -2.32 0.67 -14.88
C CYS A 56 -1.07 1.48 -14.53
N ILE A 57 0.12 1.14 -15.08
CA ILE A 57 1.34 1.91 -14.80
C ILE A 57 1.70 2.77 -16.00
N PRO A 58 1.66 4.12 -15.87
CA PRO A 58 2.04 5.02 -16.96
C PRO A 58 3.50 4.83 -17.35
N GLY A 59 3.77 4.80 -18.66
CA GLY A 59 5.12 4.86 -19.24
C GLY A 59 5.96 3.61 -19.07
N GLN A 60 5.41 2.46 -18.71
CA GLN A 60 6.11 1.16 -18.59
C GLN A 60 7.52 1.25 -17.95
N GLY A 61 7.63 2.05 -16.91
CA GLY A 61 8.90 2.40 -16.30
C GLY A 61 9.33 1.46 -15.17
N PHE A 62 9.93 2.06 -14.17
CA PHE A 62 10.51 1.38 -13.01
C PHE A 62 9.48 0.59 -12.18
N ASN A 63 8.25 1.12 -12.04
CA ASN A 63 7.18 0.46 -11.28
C ASN A 63 6.70 -0.82 -11.97
N THR A 64 6.57 -0.83 -13.30
CA THR A 64 6.24 -2.04 -14.08
C THR A 64 7.21 -3.18 -13.79
N LYS A 65 8.53 -2.88 -13.82
CA LYS A 65 9.57 -3.88 -13.52
C LYS A 65 9.48 -4.38 -12.07
N THR A 66 9.14 -3.51 -11.13
CA THR A 66 9.00 -3.88 -9.71
C THR A 66 7.80 -4.81 -9.51
N ILE A 67 6.65 -4.51 -10.13
CA ILE A 67 5.44 -5.33 -10.05
C ILE A 67 5.68 -6.72 -10.66
N ASN A 68 6.30 -6.78 -11.85
CA ASN A 68 6.53 -8.05 -12.53
C ASN A 68 7.47 -8.99 -11.77
N ARG A 69 8.39 -8.44 -10.98
CA ARG A 69 9.30 -9.22 -10.12
C ARG A 69 8.71 -9.60 -8.78
N ALA A 70 7.63 -8.97 -8.35
CA ALA A 70 7.00 -9.23 -7.07
C ALA A 70 6.28 -10.57 -7.07
N ALA A 71 6.26 -11.28 -5.94
CA ALA A 71 5.48 -12.50 -5.76
C ALA A 71 3.97 -12.18 -5.77
N ALA A 72 3.58 -11.05 -5.16
CA ALA A 72 2.20 -10.56 -5.14
C ALA A 72 2.17 -9.02 -5.20
N LEU A 73 0.99 -8.49 -5.54
CA LEU A 73 0.70 -7.05 -5.53
C LEU A 73 -0.51 -6.80 -4.65
N ALA A 74 -0.34 -6.03 -3.57
CA ALA A 74 -1.47 -5.56 -2.79
C ALA A 74 -1.93 -4.19 -3.30
N VAL A 75 -3.24 -4.01 -3.41
CA VAL A 75 -3.91 -2.72 -3.65
C VAL A 75 -4.53 -2.28 -2.34
N ILE A 76 -4.08 -1.16 -1.83
CA ILE A 76 -4.71 -0.50 -0.69
C ILE A 76 -5.79 0.40 -1.26
N ALA A 77 -7.03 0.09 -0.97
CA ALA A 77 -8.20 0.86 -1.40
C ALA A 77 -9.00 1.33 -0.18
N TYR A 78 -9.85 2.31 -0.35
CA TYR A 78 -10.75 2.79 0.69
C TYR A 78 -12.16 2.98 0.16
N VAL A 79 -13.13 2.93 1.08
CA VAL A 79 -14.52 3.28 0.82
C VAL A 79 -14.63 4.80 0.92
N PRO A 80 -14.94 5.52 -0.18
CA PRO A 80 -15.05 6.96 -0.16
C PRO A 80 -16.23 7.43 0.71
N GLY A 81 -16.09 8.59 1.33
CA GLY A 81 -17.11 9.19 2.17
C GLY A 81 -17.20 8.66 3.60
N LEU A 82 -16.34 7.73 4.03
CA LEU A 82 -16.32 7.24 5.42
C LEU A 82 -15.40 8.07 6.33
N SER A 83 -14.25 8.51 5.81
CA SER A 83 -13.31 9.32 6.59
C SER A 83 -13.55 10.82 6.38
N GLY A 84 -13.21 11.62 7.38
CA GLY A 84 -13.41 13.07 7.32
C GLY A 84 -14.86 13.52 7.47
N GLN A 85 -15.79 12.60 7.76
CA GLN A 85 -17.22 12.91 7.97
C GLN A 85 -17.53 13.09 9.46
N GLY A 86 -18.51 13.92 9.78
CA GLY A 86 -18.99 14.13 11.14
C GLY A 86 -19.58 15.51 11.38
N ASP A 87 -19.90 15.82 12.64
CA ASP A 87 -20.57 17.06 13.06
C ASP A 87 -19.65 18.30 12.97
N ALA A 88 -18.34 18.11 12.84
CA ALA A 88 -17.42 19.21 12.60
C ALA A 88 -17.41 19.55 11.10
N PRO A 89 -17.56 20.83 10.73
CA PRO A 89 -17.58 21.25 9.34
C PRO A 89 -16.16 21.16 8.76
N LEU A 90 -15.82 20.01 8.17
CA LEU A 90 -14.63 19.90 7.34
C LEU A 90 -14.96 20.39 5.93
N THR A 91 -14.02 21.06 5.29
CA THR A 91 -14.11 21.31 3.86
C THR A 91 -13.99 19.99 3.10
N GLU A 92 -14.52 19.94 1.87
CA GLU A 92 -14.42 18.76 1.01
C GLU A 92 -12.95 18.30 0.84
N SER A 93 -12.04 19.25 0.68
CA SER A 93 -10.60 18.98 0.59
C SER A 93 -10.03 18.36 1.87
N GLN A 94 -10.46 18.80 3.05
CA GLN A 94 -10.03 18.22 4.33
C GLN A 94 -10.58 16.79 4.50
N ALA A 95 -11.84 16.56 4.12
CA ALA A 95 -12.44 15.23 4.17
C ALA A 95 -11.70 14.23 3.27
N ALA A 96 -11.43 14.62 2.02
CA ALA A 96 -10.64 13.81 1.09
C ALA A 96 -9.20 13.56 1.59
N GLY A 97 -8.62 14.53 2.30
CA GLY A 97 -7.30 14.38 2.95
C GLY A 97 -7.31 13.27 4.00
N TRP A 98 -8.36 13.14 4.79
CA TRP A 98 -8.48 12.09 5.80
C TRP A 98 -8.60 10.69 5.21
N GLU A 99 -9.26 10.51 4.07
CA GLU A 99 -9.30 9.23 3.36
C GLU A 99 -7.90 8.74 2.98
N MET A 100 -7.09 9.63 2.41
CA MET A 100 -5.70 9.30 2.04
C MET A 100 -4.79 9.14 3.27
N PHE A 101 -5.05 9.89 4.35
CA PHE A 101 -4.32 9.76 5.61
C PHE A 101 -4.56 8.37 6.23
N ASP A 102 -5.81 7.93 6.35
CA ASP A 102 -6.16 6.60 6.86
C ASP A 102 -5.57 5.48 5.98
N ALA A 103 -5.65 5.63 4.66
CA ALA A 103 -5.03 4.68 3.73
C ALA A 103 -3.51 4.64 3.88
N GLY A 104 -2.86 5.77 4.13
CA GLY A 104 -1.41 5.87 4.37
C GLY A 104 -0.98 5.18 5.66
N ILE A 105 -1.74 5.35 6.75
CA ILE A 105 -1.51 4.66 8.03
C ILE A 105 -1.62 3.14 7.83
N ALA A 106 -2.69 2.69 7.18
CA ALA A 106 -2.92 1.28 6.92
C ALA A 106 -1.84 0.67 6.01
N ALA A 107 -1.42 1.38 4.96
CA ALA A 107 -0.33 0.96 4.08
C ALA A 107 0.99 0.81 4.84
N GLN A 108 1.31 1.75 5.74
CA GLN A 108 2.52 1.65 6.55
C GLN A 108 2.46 0.49 7.54
N THR A 109 1.32 0.30 8.21
CA THR A 109 1.14 -0.83 9.14
C THR A 109 1.25 -2.16 8.41
N PHE A 110 0.64 -2.28 7.22
CA PHE A 110 0.78 -3.44 6.33
C PHE A 110 2.26 -3.72 6.01
N CYS A 111 3.03 -2.69 5.64
CA CYS A 111 4.45 -2.85 5.34
C CYS A 111 5.29 -3.28 6.55
N LEU A 112 4.93 -2.84 7.76
CA LEU A 112 5.61 -3.25 8.99
C LEU A 112 5.27 -4.70 9.33
N ALA A 113 4.01 -5.10 9.26
CA ALA A 113 3.56 -6.46 9.47
C ALA A 113 4.19 -7.43 8.47
N ALA A 114 4.24 -7.07 7.18
CA ALA A 114 4.92 -7.85 6.16
C ALA A 114 6.41 -8.02 6.47
N ARG A 115 7.07 -6.95 6.92
CA ARG A 115 8.50 -6.98 7.28
C ARG A 115 8.78 -7.93 8.44
N ASP A 116 7.89 -8.01 9.42
CA ASP A 116 8.00 -8.92 10.57
C ASP A 116 7.98 -10.39 10.14
N LEU A 117 7.25 -10.71 9.07
CA LEU A 117 7.22 -12.03 8.45
C LEU A 117 8.30 -12.26 7.39
N GLY A 118 9.32 -11.37 7.30
CA GLY A 118 10.38 -11.49 6.31
C GLY A 118 9.98 -11.12 4.88
N ILE A 119 8.78 -10.54 4.68
CA ILE A 119 8.28 -10.12 3.38
C ILE A 119 8.72 -8.68 3.11
N GLY A 120 9.42 -8.48 2.00
CA GLY A 120 9.81 -7.16 1.50
C GLY A 120 8.65 -6.50 0.78
N THR A 121 8.55 -5.17 0.91
CA THR A 121 7.47 -4.38 0.30
C THR A 121 8.01 -3.13 -0.39
N CYS A 122 7.29 -2.65 -1.41
CA CYS A 122 7.53 -1.36 -2.02
C CYS A 122 6.19 -0.68 -2.33
N ILE A 123 5.92 0.46 -1.69
CA ILE A 123 4.74 1.27 -1.98
C ILE A 123 4.96 2.00 -3.32
N LEU A 124 3.98 1.92 -4.20
CA LEU A 124 3.96 2.51 -5.53
C LEU A 124 2.77 3.48 -5.63
N GLY A 125 3.06 4.78 -5.73
CA GLY A 125 2.04 5.83 -5.83
C GLY A 125 1.80 6.32 -7.26
N ILE A 126 2.67 5.96 -8.22
CA ILE A 126 2.51 6.36 -9.63
C ILE A 126 1.81 5.23 -10.37
N PHE A 127 0.49 5.33 -10.49
CA PHE A 127 -0.36 4.39 -11.23
C PHE A 127 -1.69 5.09 -11.59
N ASP A 128 -2.40 4.56 -12.56
CA ASP A 128 -3.77 4.98 -12.89
C ASP A 128 -4.77 4.25 -11.97
N ALA A 129 -5.26 4.97 -10.96
CA ALA A 129 -6.21 4.42 -9.99
C ALA A 129 -7.55 4.05 -10.63
N GLY A 130 -8.00 4.79 -11.65
CA GLY A 130 -9.24 4.50 -12.38
C GLY A 130 -9.11 3.23 -13.22
N ALA A 131 -8.00 3.05 -13.93
CA ALA A 131 -7.72 1.82 -14.68
C ALA A 131 -7.62 0.61 -13.73
N ALA A 132 -6.94 0.76 -12.60
CA ALA A 132 -6.83 -0.29 -11.58
C ALA A 132 -8.20 -0.68 -11.00
N GLY A 133 -9.04 0.32 -10.70
CA GLY A 133 -10.40 0.09 -10.21
C GLY A 133 -11.26 -0.68 -11.22
N ARG A 134 -11.21 -0.31 -12.50
CA ARG A 134 -11.92 -1.03 -13.58
C ARG A 134 -11.40 -2.45 -13.78
N LEU A 135 -10.07 -2.61 -13.84
CA LEU A 135 -9.44 -3.92 -14.05
C LEU A 135 -9.78 -4.92 -12.95
N LEU A 136 -9.93 -4.45 -11.73
CA LEU A 136 -10.21 -5.27 -10.53
C LEU A 136 -11.69 -5.25 -10.12
N GLU A 137 -12.55 -4.60 -10.90
CA GLU A 137 -14.00 -4.49 -10.64
C GLU A 137 -14.29 -3.96 -9.22
N LEU A 138 -13.56 -2.94 -8.80
CA LEU A 138 -13.65 -2.37 -7.45
C LEU A 138 -14.83 -1.39 -7.36
N GLU A 139 -16.06 -1.93 -7.27
CA GLU A 139 -17.25 -1.12 -7.07
C GLU A 139 -17.25 -0.48 -5.67
N GLY A 140 -17.51 0.82 -5.61
CA GLY A 140 -17.54 1.57 -4.35
C GLY A 140 -16.22 1.73 -3.62
N LEU A 141 -15.09 1.35 -4.23
CA LEU A 141 -13.75 1.47 -3.67
C LEU A 141 -12.87 2.38 -4.54
N ARG A 142 -11.97 3.12 -3.89
CA ARG A 142 -10.93 3.92 -4.54
C ARG A 142 -9.55 3.41 -4.19
N PRO A 143 -8.73 2.96 -5.16
CA PRO A 143 -7.33 2.61 -4.93
C PRO A 143 -6.53 3.83 -4.49
N ALA A 144 -5.81 3.71 -3.35
CA ALA A 144 -4.93 4.74 -2.82
C ALA A 144 -3.47 4.53 -3.22
N CYS A 145 -2.99 3.30 -3.14
CA CYS A 145 -1.64 2.93 -3.57
C CYS A 145 -1.56 1.44 -3.89
N LEU A 146 -0.49 1.07 -4.59
CA LEU A 146 -0.10 -0.32 -4.81
C LEU A 146 1.09 -0.66 -3.90
N ILE A 147 1.19 -1.92 -3.46
CA ILE A 147 2.33 -2.44 -2.69
C ILE A 147 2.82 -3.71 -3.36
N ALA A 148 3.95 -3.61 -4.07
CA ALA A 148 4.66 -4.79 -4.56
C ALA A 148 5.28 -5.53 -3.37
N MET A 149 5.12 -6.87 -3.30
CA MET A 149 5.55 -7.66 -2.16
C MET A 149 6.13 -9.03 -2.57
N GLY A 150 7.09 -9.52 -1.78
CA GLY A 150 7.76 -10.80 -2.01
C GLY A 150 8.91 -11.00 -1.03
N TYR A 151 9.51 -12.19 -1.02
CA TYR A 151 10.75 -12.40 -0.26
C TYR A 151 11.91 -11.69 -0.97
N PRO A 152 12.67 -10.81 -0.28
CA PRO A 152 13.76 -10.09 -0.90
C PRO A 152 14.87 -11.03 -1.39
N GLU A 153 15.45 -10.76 -2.57
CA GLU A 153 16.72 -11.39 -2.95
C GLU A 153 17.82 -11.09 -1.92
N GLN A 154 17.82 -9.84 -1.43
CA GLN A 154 18.74 -9.36 -0.40
C GLN A 154 18.12 -8.18 0.34
N TRP A 155 18.23 -8.17 1.65
CA TRP A 155 17.93 -6.98 2.46
C TRP A 155 19.05 -5.96 2.27
N LYS A 156 18.67 -4.74 1.90
CA LYS A 156 19.59 -3.62 1.73
C LYS A 156 19.38 -2.60 2.86
N ASN A 157 20.40 -1.85 3.15
CA ASN A 157 20.25 -0.67 3.97
C ASN A 157 19.33 0.35 3.28
N GLY A 158 18.48 0.98 4.05
CA GLY A 158 17.65 2.08 3.56
C GLY A 158 18.48 3.33 3.24
N PRO A 159 17.93 4.26 2.46
CA PRO A 159 18.57 5.56 2.29
C PRO A 159 18.65 6.30 3.62
N GLY A 160 19.56 7.25 3.72
CA GLY A 160 19.69 8.14 4.88
C GLY A 160 18.36 8.81 5.25
N ARG A 161 18.27 9.24 6.46
CA ARG A 161 17.15 10.03 7.00
C ARG A 161 17.69 11.34 7.53
N LYS A 162 16.84 12.34 7.57
CA LYS A 162 17.12 13.57 8.29
C LYS A 162 17.35 13.26 9.76
N GLU A 163 18.19 14.04 10.40
CA GLU A 163 18.42 13.94 11.83
C GLU A 163 17.18 14.41 12.61
N THR A 164 17.06 13.97 13.85
CA THR A 164 15.89 14.26 14.69
C THR A 164 15.70 15.76 14.87
N GLU A 165 16.78 16.52 14.97
CA GLU A 165 16.82 17.97 15.16
C GLU A 165 16.26 18.74 13.96
N GLU A 166 16.32 18.15 12.76
CA GLU A 166 15.70 18.73 11.56
C GLU A 166 14.17 18.52 11.49
N LEU A 167 13.67 17.54 12.24
CA LEU A 167 12.27 17.07 12.17
C LEU A 167 11.46 17.49 13.39
N LEU A 168 12.10 17.72 14.53
CA LEU A 168 11.46 17.95 15.82
C LEU A 168 11.68 19.40 16.27
N SER A 169 10.62 20.02 16.73
CA SER A 169 10.70 21.31 17.44
C SER A 169 9.81 21.30 18.68
N PHE A 170 10.33 21.86 19.77
CA PHE A 170 9.56 22.13 20.98
C PHE A 170 9.14 23.60 20.99
N ARG A 171 7.95 23.89 21.48
CA ARG A 171 7.41 25.26 21.59
C ARG A 171 6.84 25.48 22.97
#